data_3123cc52974d417ec99e1989fd77e9c4
#
_entry.id   3123cc52974d417ec99e1989fd77e9c4
#
_cell.length_a   1.000
_cell.length_b   1.000
_cell.length_c   1.000
_cell.angle_alpha   90.00
_cell.angle_beta   90.00
_cell.angle_gamma   90.00
#
_symmetry.space_group_name_H-M   'P 1'
#
loop_
_entity.id
_entity.type
_entity.pdbx_description
1 polymer ?
#
loop_
_entity_poly.entity_id
_entity_poly.type
_entity_poly.pdbx_seq_one_letter_code
_entity_poly.pdbx_strand_id
1 'polypeptide(L)'
;MKRDRPLADVIASYSIALRRESAGTYRALCPFHQERTPSFWVDARDPSNEHYWCFGCGAHGDVITFVMTREGCSFPEACEQLSTRARPPVLEPAQRAATHSGGRRWEELTADSVEAQVLDGALRVYQEQLGQSRRAQDYLRTRAVPDDVAGGQRLGYADGRALLQWLRRQADDRDLLQVAVTLGLVLSLPAGESSEPVYREFFVDRLIVPELRGGRPIWCIGRAIEEPATASPSCAPAVAEAAARTARPRPKYLALRGEKPVLGLEHVVGRRTAYLMEGPFDWLAAVGWQLPAFAICGTHFPSERLAALQAATVIYGVFDPDRAGQSAAERFAPLFGSRWRPIRLPNNVDLAELATMGEPGRDMFRSLVGRARAMAWQDSRF
;
A
#
# COMPACT_ATOMS: atom_id res chain seq x y z
N MET A 1 29.16 -13.69 -7.40
CA MET A 1 28.47 -13.28 -8.64
C MET A 1 27.34 -12.29 -8.39
N LYS A 2 26.25 -12.57 -7.64
CA LYS A 2 25.22 -11.57 -7.34
C LYS A 2 25.74 -10.40 -6.50
N ARG A 3 26.65 -10.62 -5.55
CA ARG A 3 27.26 -9.57 -4.71
C ARG A 3 28.23 -8.64 -5.46
N ASP A 4 28.77 -9.11 -6.55
CA ASP A 4 29.80 -8.35 -7.31
C ASP A 4 29.16 -7.53 -8.45
N ARG A 5 27.86 -7.67 -8.68
CA ARG A 5 27.09 -6.98 -9.71
C ARG A 5 25.80 -6.40 -9.12
N PRO A 6 25.84 -5.21 -8.51
CA PRO A 6 24.66 -4.57 -7.98
C PRO A 6 23.58 -4.41 -9.03
N LEU A 7 22.34 -4.76 -8.68
CA LEU A 7 21.20 -4.75 -9.59
C LEU A 7 20.97 -3.36 -10.20
N ALA A 8 21.10 -2.32 -9.40
CA ALA A 8 20.92 -0.95 -9.87
C ALA A 8 21.94 -0.56 -10.94
N ASP A 9 23.22 -0.97 -10.77
CA ASP A 9 24.29 -0.68 -11.73
C ASP A 9 24.07 -1.44 -13.04
N VAL A 10 23.62 -2.68 -12.97
CA VAL A 10 23.30 -3.49 -14.15
C VAL A 10 22.13 -2.88 -14.91
N ILE A 11 21.06 -2.49 -14.23
CA ILE A 11 19.89 -1.84 -14.86
C ILE A 11 20.30 -0.51 -15.52
N ALA A 12 21.10 0.31 -14.84
CA ALA A 12 21.61 1.57 -15.39
C ALA A 12 22.46 1.37 -16.65
N SER A 13 23.20 0.24 -16.75
CA SER A 13 24.00 -0.09 -17.94
C SER A 13 23.16 -0.32 -19.21
N TYR A 14 21.86 -0.52 -19.08
CA TYR A 14 20.89 -0.59 -20.18
C TYR A 14 20.27 0.77 -20.53
N SER A 15 20.88 1.87 -20.12
CA SER A 15 20.39 3.23 -20.34
C SER A 15 19.00 3.48 -19.74
N ILE A 16 18.65 2.74 -18.69
CA ILE A 16 17.42 2.93 -17.94
C ILE A 16 17.69 3.98 -16.86
N ALA A 17 17.01 5.10 -16.93
CA ALA A 17 17.17 6.22 -16.01
C ALA A 17 16.57 5.85 -14.63
N LEU A 18 17.40 5.37 -13.72
CA LEU A 18 17.03 5.05 -12.35
C LEU A 18 16.97 6.34 -11.51
N ARG A 19 15.79 6.68 -11.06
CA ARG A 19 15.58 7.77 -10.11
C ARG A 19 15.63 7.22 -8.69
N ARG A 20 16.50 7.78 -7.86
CA ARG A 20 16.61 7.40 -6.46
C ARG A 20 15.41 7.92 -5.66
N GLU A 21 14.69 7.05 -4.99
CA GLU A 21 13.56 7.38 -4.10
C GLU A 21 14.01 7.49 -2.63
N SER A 22 14.91 6.58 -2.20
CA SER A 22 15.52 6.60 -0.87
C SER A 22 16.90 5.92 -0.91
N ALA A 23 17.55 5.75 0.24
CA ALA A 23 18.81 5.03 0.32
C ALA A 23 18.63 3.59 -0.17
N GLY A 24 19.24 3.25 -1.32
CA GLY A 24 19.19 1.91 -1.91
C GLY A 24 17.88 1.55 -2.61
N THR A 25 16.94 2.47 -2.81
CA THR A 25 15.75 2.22 -3.60
C THR A 25 15.64 3.18 -4.77
N TYR A 26 15.22 2.65 -5.92
CA TYR A 26 15.13 3.40 -7.16
C TYR A 26 13.83 3.12 -7.89
N ARG A 27 13.42 4.06 -8.73
CA ARG A 27 12.27 3.97 -9.62
C ARG A 27 12.65 4.35 -11.04
N ALA A 28 12.03 3.69 -12.03
CA ALA A 28 12.25 3.99 -13.45
C ALA A 28 10.99 3.68 -14.26
N LEU A 29 10.98 4.12 -15.51
CA LEU A 29 10.09 3.55 -16.52
C LEU A 29 10.47 2.09 -16.74
N CYS A 30 9.47 1.23 -16.87
CA CYS A 30 9.70 -0.20 -17.02
C CYS A 30 10.32 -0.52 -18.38
N PRO A 31 11.42 -1.28 -18.43
CA PRO A 31 12.02 -1.70 -19.69
C PRO A 31 11.27 -2.85 -20.39
N PHE A 32 10.26 -3.42 -19.74
CA PHE A 32 9.55 -4.61 -20.20
C PHE A 32 8.15 -4.31 -20.76
N HIS A 33 7.65 -3.07 -20.59
CA HIS A 33 6.41 -2.60 -21.22
C HIS A 33 6.46 -1.10 -21.42
N GLN A 34 5.66 -0.59 -22.35
CA GLN A 34 5.56 0.85 -22.59
C GLN A 34 4.71 1.53 -21.53
N GLU A 35 5.27 2.57 -20.91
CA GLU A 35 4.56 3.38 -19.93
C GLU A 35 5.08 4.82 -19.94
N ARG A 36 4.25 5.74 -19.45
CA ARG A 36 4.64 7.17 -19.30
C ARG A 36 4.90 7.52 -17.82
N THR A 37 4.44 6.68 -16.90
CA THR A 37 4.61 6.90 -15.47
C THR A 37 5.49 5.80 -14.89
N PRO A 38 6.60 6.11 -14.21
CA PRO A 38 7.51 5.12 -13.69
C PRO A 38 6.83 4.14 -12.74
N SER A 39 6.79 2.85 -13.09
CA SER A 39 6.24 1.76 -12.28
C SER A 39 7.26 0.69 -11.92
N PHE A 40 8.48 0.83 -12.42
CA PHE A 40 9.57 -0.09 -12.20
C PHE A 40 10.34 0.31 -10.94
N TRP A 41 10.29 -0.55 -9.93
CA TRP A 41 10.93 -0.37 -8.64
C TRP A 41 12.14 -1.27 -8.50
N VAL A 42 13.23 -0.74 -7.95
CA VAL A 42 14.45 -1.48 -7.65
C VAL A 42 14.78 -1.31 -6.18
N ASP A 43 14.93 -2.40 -5.47
CA ASP A 43 15.38 -2.43 -4.07
C ASP A 43 16.79 -3.04 -3.99
N ALA A 44 17.75 -2.20 -3.68
CA ALA A 44 19.16 -2.53 -3.50
C ALA A 44 19.67 -2.16 -2.10
N ARG A 45 18.78 -2.12 -1.11
CA ARG A 45 19.15 -1.83 0.29
C ARG A 45 19.96 -2.93 0.94
N ASP A 46 19.68 -4.16 0.58
CA ASP A 46 20.40 -5.34 1.03
C ASP A 46 21.14 -5.99 -0.16
N PRO A 47 22.48 -5.90 -0.21
CA PRO A 47 23.28 -6.49 -1.29
C PRO A 47 23.13 -8.01 -1.45
N SER A 48 22.58 -8.69 -0.44
CA SER A 48 22.31 -10.13 -0.51
C SER A 48 20.92 -10.45 -1.09
N ASN A 49 20.02 -9.45 -1.15
CA ASN A 49 18.62 -9.63 -1.55
C ASN A 49 18.12 -8.49 -2.46
N GLU A 50 18.98 -8.02 -3.37
CA GLU A 50 18.58 -7.02 -4.35
C GLU A 50 17.53 -7.58 -5.31
N HIS A 51 16.48 -6.80 -5.59
CA HIS A 51 15.41 -7.20 -6.49
C HIS A 51 14.71 -6.02 -7.14
N TYR A 52 14.08 -6.27 -8.30
CA TYR A 52 13.20 -5.31 -8.96
C TYR A 52 11.77 -5.82 -9.01
N TRP A 53 10.86 -4.89 -9.12
CA TRP A 53 9.42 -5.14 -9.31
C TRP A 53 8.81 -4.05 -10.19
N CYS A 54 8.13 -4.45 -11.24
CA CYS A 54 7.29 -3.54 -12.00
C CYS A 54 5.83 -3.65 -11.55
N PHE A 55 5.31 -2.60 -11.01
CA PHE A 55 3.91 -2.53 -10.61
C PHE A 55 2.95 -2.38 -11.82
N GLY A 56 3.48 -2.10 -13.03
CA GLY A 56 2.73 -2.04 -14.28
C GLY A 56 2.44 -3.40 -14.87
N CYS A 57 3.48 -4.12 -15.25
CA CYS A 57 3.36 -5.41 -15.94
C CYS A 57 3.61 -6.63 -15.06
N GLY A 58 3.97 -6.44 -13.77
CA GLY A 58 4.29 -7.53 -12.85
C GLY A 58 5.67 -8.18 -13.07
N ALA A 59 6.49 -7.69 -14.01
CA ALA A 59 7.86 -8.17 -14.20
C ALA A 59 8.67 -7.95 -12.92
N HIS A 60 9.38 -8.97 -12.49
CA HIS A 60 10.12 -8.92 -11.24
C HIS A 60 11.25 -9.94 -11.23
N GLY A 61 12.22 -9.74 -10.37
CA GLY A 61 13.32 -10.68 -10.19
C GLY A 61 14.57 -10.05 -9.59
N ASP A 62 15.65 -10.80 -9.64
CA ASP A 62 16.99 -10.37 -9.28
C ASP A 62 17.78 -9.94 -10.54
N VAL A 63 19.08 -9.67 -10.37
CA VAL A 63 19.96 -9.24 -11.46
C VAL A 63 20.04 -10.24 -12.61
N ILE A 64 19.99 -11.55 -12.31
CA ILE A 64 20.05 -12.59 -13.34
C ILE A 64 18.71 -12.64 -14.10
N THR A 65 17.60 -12.63 -13.38
CA THR A 65 16.26 -12.59 -13.97
C THR A 65 16.05 -11.35 -14.83
N PHE A 66 16.61 -10.20 -14.42
CA PHE A 66 16.57 -8.99 -15.22
C PHE A 66 17.23 -9.17 -16.59
N VAL A 67 18.46 -9.70 -16.61
CA VAL A 67 19.21 -9.95 -17.87
C VAL A 67 18.50 -10.97 -18.72
N MET A 68 18.06 -12.10 -18.15
CA MET A 68 17.28 -13.12 -18.87
C MET A 68 16.04 -12.52 -19.56
N THR A 69 15.27 -11.73 -18.84
CA THR A 69 14.05 -11.12 -19.38
C THR A 69 14.34 -10.04 -20.42
N ARG A 70 15.41 -9.26 -20.22
CA ARG A 70 15.78 -8.16 -21.10
C ARG A 70 16.38 -8.62 -22.40
N GLU A 71 17.24 -9.65 -22.36
CA GLU A 71 17.96 -10.17 -23.51
C GLU A 71 17.27 -11.38 -24.17
N GLY A 72 16.24 -11.94 -23.53
CA GLY A 72 15.58 -13.16 -23.99
C GLY A 72 16.49 -14.41 -23.93
N CYS A 73 17.45 -14.43 -23.01
CA CYS A 73 18.48 -15.46 -22.92
C CYS A 73 18.25 -16.43 -21.76
N SER A 74 18.93 -17.59 -21.81
CA SER A 74 18.89 -18.61 -20.74
C SER A 74 19.70 -18.20 -19.50
N PHE A 75 19.50 -18.90 -18.38
CA PHE A 75 20.23 -18.63 -17.14
C PHE A 75 21.76 -18.73 -17.29
N PRO A 76 22.35 -19.75 -17.98
CA PRO A 76 23.78 -19.79 -18.21
C PRO A 76 24.30 -18.59 -19.01
N GLU A 77 23.60 -18.18 -20.07
CA GLU A 77 23.98 -17.06 -20.92
C GLU A 77 23.89 -15.74 -20.16
N ALA A 78 22.86 -15.54 -19.32
CA ALA A 78 22.75 -14.37 -18.46
C ALA A 78 23.91 -14.30 -17.46
N CYS A 79 24.31 -15.43 -16.88
CA CYS A 79 25.46 -15.53 -15.99
C CYS A 79 26.76 -15.16 -16.70
N GLU A 80 26.96 -15.66 -17.92
CA GLU A 80 28.13 -15.35 -18.74
C GLU A 80 28.18 -13.87 -19.08
N GLN A 81 27.08 -13.27 -19.52
CA GLN A 81 27.00 -11.83 -19.80
C GLN A 81 27.31 -10.97 -18.57
N LEU A 82 26.81 -11.36 -17.40
CA LEU A 82 27.11 -10.68 -16.16
C LEU A 82 28.57 -10.81 -15.74
N SER A 83 29.26 -11.89 -16.11
CA SER A 83 30.68 -12.06 -15.81
C SER A 83 31.61 -11.31 -16.77
N THR A 84 31.21 -11.12 -18.02
CA THR A 84 32.03 -10.52 -19.08
C THR A 84 31.85 -9.00 -19.25
N ARG A 85 30.70 -8.43 -18.87
CA ARG A 85 30.48 -6.98 -18.95
C ARG A 85 31.42 -6.21 -18.01
N ALA A 86 32.11 -5.20 -18.51
CA ALA A 86 32.89 -4.27 -17.67
C ALA A 86 32.00 -3.58 -16.63
N ARG A 87 32.54 -3.35 -15.43
CA ARG A 87 31.85 -2.63 -14.35
C ARG A 87 31.48 -1.23 -14.83
N PRO A 88 30.21 -0.83 -14.87
CA PRO A 88 29.84 0.54 -15.22
C PRO A 88 30.43 1.53 -14.21
N PRO A 89 30.73 2.78 -14.61
CA PRO A 89 31.22 3.79 -13.69
C PRO A 89 30.20 4.06 -12.58
N VAL A 90 30.69 4.17 -11.35
CA VAL A 90 29.89 4.55 -10.18
C VAL A 90 29.24 5.90 -10.48
N LEU A 91 27.93 5.97 -10.44
CA LEU A 91 27.18 7.22 -10.60
C LEU A 91 27.53 8.14 -9.43
N GLU A 92 28.32 9.17 -9.70
CA GLU A 92 28.59 10.28 -8.77
C GLU A 92 27.28 10.97 -8.32
N PRO A 93 27.19 11.50 -7.09
CA PRO A 93 25.95 12.07 -6.53
C PRO A 93 25.68 13.51 -6.98
N ALA A 94 25.87 13.81 -8.25
CA ALA A 94 25.64 15.15 -8.78
C ALA A 94 24.66 15.12 -9.95
N GLN A 95 23.40 15.16 -9.61
CA GLN A 95 22.37 15.94 -10.30
C GLN A 95 21.04 15.81 -9.52
N ARG A 96 20.97 16.57 -8.41
CA ARG A 96 19.71 16.97 -7.81
C ARG A 96 19.04 18.00 -8.74
N ALA A 97 18.44 17.57 -9.82
CA ALA A 97 17.39 18.34 -10.43
C ALA A 97 16.08 17.99 -9.70
N ALA A 98 15.60 18.95 -8.94
CA ALA A 98 14.24 18.92 -8.38
C ALA A 98 13.26 18.88 -9.56
N THR A 99 12.90 17.68 -9.99
CA THR A 99 11.67 17.48 -10.74
C THR A 99 10.71 16.81 -9.77
N HIS A 100 9.75 17.57 -9.29
CA HIS A 100 8.58 17.04 -8.65
C HIS A 100 8.00 15.99 -9.60
N SER A 101 8.12 14.73 -9.24
CA SER A 101 7.34 13.70 -9.90
C SER A 101 5.90 13.97 -9.50
N GLY A 102 5.14 14.55 -10.41
CA GLY A 102 3.70 14.72 -10.27
C GLY A 102 3.02 13.36 -10.21
N GLY A 103 3.19 12.62 -9.10
CA GLY A 103 2.28 11.54 -8.75
C GLY A 103 0.89 12.14 -8.63
N ARG A 104 -0.15 11.43 -9.09
CA ARG A 104 -1.54 11.88 -8.94
C ARG A 104 -1.78 12.24 -7.47
N ARG A 105 -2.24 13.47 -7.24
CA ARG A 105 -2.72 13.93 -5.94
C ARG A 105 -4.22 13.63 -5.87
N TRP A 106 -4.55 12.60 -5.15
CA TRP A 106 -5.93 12.13 -5.04
C TRP A 106 -6.87 13.17 -4.43
N GLU A 107 -6.35 14.06 -3.61
CA GLU A 107 -7.10 15.12 -2.94
C GLU A 107 -7.46 16.30 -3.84
N GLU A 108 -6.84 16.38 -5.02
CA GLU A 108 -7.18 17.33 -6.07
C GLU A 108 -8.33 16.83 -6.96
N LEU A 109 -8.85 15.62 -6.70
CA LEU A 109 -9.94 15.04 -7.46
C LEU A 109 -11.21 15.85 -7.22
N THR A 110 -11.69 16.53 -8.25
CA THR A 110 -12.94 17.30 -8.16
C THR A 110 -14.13 16.35 -8.17
N ALA A 111 -15.16 16.69 -7.40
CA ALA A 111 -16.33 15.84 -7.20
C ALA A 111 -17.08 15.48 -8.50
N ASP A 112 -17.03 16.35 -9.50
CA ASP A 112 -17.75 16.21 -10.76
C ASP A 112 -16.88 15.64 -11.89
N SER A 113 -15.61 15.30 -11.61
CA SER A 113 -14.72 14.70 -12.59
C SER A 113 -15.14 13.27 -12.94
N VAL A 114 -14.84 12.85 -14.17
CA VAL A 114 -15.10 11.48 -14.63
C VAL A 114 -14.32 10.48 -13.78
N GLU A 115 -13.12 10.85 -13.35
CA GLU A 115 -12.30 10.04 -12.45
C GLU A 115 -12.99 9.80 -11.09
N ALA A 116 -13.61 10.84 -10.51
CA ALA A 116 -14.35 10.69 -9.24
C ALA A 116 -15.58 9.79 -9.43
N GLN A 117 -16.26 9.91 -10.56
CA GLN A 117 -17.41 9.05 -10.90
C GLN A 117 -17.00 7.59 -11.08
N VAL A 118 -15.89 7.33 -11.77
CA VAL A 118 -15.34 5.97 -11.95
C VAL A 118 -14.90 5.37 -10.62
N LEU A 119 -14.23 6.15 -9.76
CA LEU A 119 -13.79 5.68 -8.46
C LEU A 119 -14.98 5.38 -7.54
N ASP A 120 -16.02 6.24 -7.54
CA ASP A 120 -17.24 6.00 -6.76
C ASP A 120 -18.03 4.80 -7.30
N GLY A 121 -18.12 4.64 -8.62
CA GLY A 121 -18.73 3.48 -9.26
C GLY A 121 -18.00 2.18 -8.91
N ALA A 122 -16.66 2.19 -8.97
CA ALA A 122 -15.85 1.05 -8.56
C ALA A 122 -16.08 0.68 -7.10
N LEU A 123 -16.15 1.69 -6.22
CA LEU A 123 -16.40 1.44 -4.80
C LEU A 123 -17.78 0.85 -4.56
N ARG A 124 -18.83 1.30 -5.28
CA ARG A 124 -20.18 0.69 -5.22
C ARG A 124 -20.14 -0.78 -5.62
N VAL A 125 -19.44 -1.12 -6.71
CA VAL A 125 -19.25 -2.52 -7.13
C VAL A 125 -18.57 -3.32 -6.01
N TYR A 126 -17.53 -2.80 -5.41
CA TYR A 126 -16.83 -3.49 -4.31
C TYR A 126 -17.70 -3.63 -3.05
N GLN A 127 -18.56 -2.66 -2.74
CA GLN A 127 -19.53 -2.77 -1.65
C GLN A 127 -20.58 -3.87 -1.91
N GLU A 128 -21.10 -3.95 -3.13
CA GLU A 128 -22.01 -5.03 -3.54
C GLU A 128 -21.33 -6.40 -3.42
N GLN A 129 -20.08 -6.53 -3.88
CA GLN A 129 -19.30 -7.76 -3.76
C GLN A 129 -19.04 -8.14 -2.29
N LEU A 130 -18.79 -7.17 -1.41
CA LEU A 130 -18.67 -7.42 0.03
C LEU A 130 -19.97 -7.99 0.60
N GLY A 131 -21.12 -7.44 0.21
CA GLY A 131 -22.44 -7.94 0.61
C GLY A 131 -22.71 -9.38 0.18
N GLN A 132 -22.13 -9.81 -0.95
CA GLN A 132 -22.29 -11.16 -1.52
C GLN A 132 -21.22 -12.16 -1.04
N SER A 133 -20.08 -11.70 -0.54
CA SER A 133 -18.95 -12.55 -0.15
C SER A 133 -18.95 -12.89 1.33
N ARG A 134 -19.47 -14.07 1.67
CA ARG A 134 -19.42 -14.58 3.05
C ARG A 134 -17.99 -14.61 3.60
N ARG A 135 -17.01 -15.04 2.76
CA ARG A 135 -15.59 -15.07 3.14
C ARG A 135 -15.06 -13.69 3.54
N ALA A 136 -15.39 -12.64 2.79
CA ALA A 136 -14.96 -11.28 3.09
C ALA A 136 -15.62 -10.73 4.37
N GLN A 137 -16.92 -11.02 4.56
CA GLN A 137 -17.65 -10.67 5.78
C GLN A 137 -17.08 -11.40 7.01
N ASP A 138 -16.82 -12.70 6.90
CA ASP A 138 -16.23 -13.48 8.00
C ASP A 138 -14.84 -12.95 8.34
N TYR A 139 -14.03 -12.56 7.35
CA TYR A 139 -12.74 -11.94 7.61
C TYR A 139 -12.87 -10.60 8.37
N LEU A 140 -13.84 -9.73 8.03
CA LEU A 140 -14.10 -8.51 8.80
C LEU A 140 -14.48 -8.81 10.25
N ARG A 141 -15.30 -9.85 10.48
CA ARG A 141 -15.66 -10.30 11.84
C ARG A 141 -14.44 -10.81 12.62
N THR A 142 -13.54 -11.59 11.99
CA THR A 142 -12.30 -12.04 12.65
C THR A 142 -11.36 -10.89 13.00
N ARG A 143 -11.52 -9.74 12.35
CA ARG A 143 -10.79 -8.50 12.65
C ARG A 143 -11.56 -7.54 13.54
N ALA A 144 -12.67 -7.99 14.12
CA ALA A 144 -13.56 -7.19 14.97
C ALA A 144 -13.98 -5.84 14.35
N VAL A 145 -14.16 -5.80 13.04
CA VAL A 145 -14.70 -4.63 12.34
C VAL A 145 -16.22 -4.70 12.38
N PRO A 146 -16.92 -3.79 13.10
CA PRO A 146 -18.37 -3.79 13.19
C PRO A 146 -19.03 -3.45 11.84
N ASP A 147 -20.26 -3.93 11.62
CA ASP A 147 -21.00 -3.74 10.38
C ASP A 147 -21.33 -2.26 10.12
N ASP A 148 -21.59 -1.47 11.17
CA ASP A 148 -21.81 -0.02 11.08
C ASP A 148 -20.53 0.72 10.67
N VAL A 149 -19.37 0.28 11.14
CA VAL A 149 -18.06 0.80 10.69
C VAL A 149 -17.80 0.41 9.25
N ALA A 150 -18.05 -0.85 8.88
CA ALA A 150 -17.88 -1.32 7.50
C ALA A 150 -18.76 -0.53 6.51
N GLY A 151 -20.02 -0.29 6.88
CA GLY A 151 -20.96 0.52 6.11
C GLY A 151 -20.59 2.01 6.09
N GLY A 152 -20.32 2.60 7.25
CA GLY A 152 -19.98 4.01 7.41
C GLY A 152 -18.69 4.40 6.70
N GLN A 153 -17.69 3.52 6.69
CA GLN A 153 -16.43 3.70 5.96
C GLN A 153 -16.49 3.15 4.52
N ARG A 154 -17.66 2.71 4.06
CA ARG A 154 -17.90 2.22 2.70
C ARG A 154 -16.90 1.13 2.29
N LEU A 155 -16.60 0.19 3.19
CA LEU A 155 -15.69 -0.91 2.88
C LEU A 155 -16.24 -1.76 1.74
N GLY A 156 -15.34 -2.33 0.95
CA GLY A 156 -15.70 -3.18 -0.19
C GLY A 156 -14.86 -4.45 -0.26
N TYR A 157 -15.21 -5.30 -1.22
CA TYR A 157 -14.42 -6.48 -1.57
C TYR A 157 -14.24 -6.55 -3.08
N ALA A 158 -13.01 -6.67 -3.54
CA ALA A 158 -12.66 -6.84 -4.94
C ALA A 158 -12.40 -8.33 -5.23
N ASP A 159 -13.30 -8.95 -5.98
CA ASP A 159 -13.16 -10.34 -6.43
C ASP A 159 -12.20 -10.50 -7.63
N GLY A 160 -11.86 -9.39 -8.29
CA GLY A 160 -10.99 -9.32 -9.46
C GLY A 160 -11.72 -9.51 -10.80
N ARG A 161 -13.05 -9.41 -10.83
CA ARG A 161 -13.88 -9.59 -12.04
C ARG A 161 -15.04 -8.60 -12.15
N ALA A 162 -15.68 -8.26 -11.03
CA ALA A 162 -16.92 -7.53 -11.01
C ALA A 162 -16.78 -6.09 -11.55
N LEU A 163 -15.66 -5.42 -11.28
CA LEU A 163 -15.40 -4.08 -11.78
C LEU A 163 -15.29 -4.04 -13.31
N LEU A 164 -14.53 -4.97 -13.91
CA LEU A 164 -14.44 -5.06 -15.37
C LEU A 164 -15.79 -5.39 -16.02
N GLN A 165 -16.59 -6.24 -15.38
CA GLN A 165 -17.95 -6.53 -15.86
C GLN A 165 -18.83 -5.29 -15.80
N TRP A 166 -18.75 -4.52 -14.72
CA TRP A 166 -19.47 -3.26 -14.58
C TRP A 166 -19.04 -2.24 -15.63
N LEU A 167 -17.73 -2.01 -15.82
CA LEU A 167 -17.18 -1.09 -16.83
C LEU A 167 -17.63 -1.47 -18.26
N ARG A 168 -17.65 -2.77 -18.58
CA ARG A 168 -18.10 -3.25 -19.91
C ARG A 168 -19.60 -3.08 -20.15
N ARG A 169 -20.43 -3.06 -19.09
CA ARG A 169 -21.87 -2.80 -19.22
C ARG A 169 -22.20 -1.33 -19.43
N GLN A 170 -21.29 -0.43 -19.08
CA GLN A 170 -21.37 1.00 -19.39
C GLN A 170 -21.00 1.27 -20.86
N ALA A 171 -21.49 0.44 -21.79
CA ALA A 171 -20.97 0.18 -23.13
C ALA A 171 -20.94 1.39 -24.09
N ASP A 172 -21.58 2.50 -23.76
CA ASP A 172 -21.51 3.73 -24.56
C ASP A 172 -20.30 4.61 -24.22
N ASP A 173 -19.48 4.20 -23.23
CA ASP A 173 -18.41 5.04 -22.71
C ASP A 173 -17.07 4.26 -22.68
N ARG A 174 -16.43 4.12 -23.87
CA ARG A 174 -15.06 3.60 -23.98
C ARG A 174 -14.09 4.38 -23.10
N ASP A 175 -14.43 5.60 -22.73
CA ASP A 175 -13.61 6.48 -21.91
C ASP A 175 -13.55 6.01 -20.45
N LEU A 176 -14.62 5.40 -19.88
CA LEU A 176 -14.62 4.93 -18.48
C LEU A 176 -13.60 3.82 -18.22
N LEU A 177 -13.41 2.88 -19.17
CA LEU A 177 -12.40 1.85 -19.04
C LEU A 177 -10.98 2.46 -19.08
N GLN A 178 -10.76 3.42 -19.98
CA GLN A 178 -9.48 4.11 -20.06
C GLN A 178 -9.21 4.96 -18.80
N VAL A 179 -10.24 5.61 -18.27
CA VAL A 179 -10.15 6.33 -16.98
C VAL A 179 -9.83 5.35 -15.85
N ALA A 180 -10.46 4.19 -15.78
CA ALA A 180 -10.15 3.16 -14.79
C ALA A 180 -8.70 2.65 -14.90
N VAL A 181 -8.16 2.54 -16.11
CA VAL A 181 -6.73 2.24 -16.35
C VAL A 181 -5.84 3.38 -15.86
N THR A 182 -6.21 4.62 -16.15
CA THR A 182 -5.47 5.81 -15.72
C THR A 182 -5.45 5.96 -14.19
N LEU A 183 -6.56 5.61 -13.54
CA LEU A 183 -6.67 5.56 -12.08
C LEU A 183 -5.87 4.40 -11.46
N GLY A 184 -5.51 3.40 -12.26
CA GLY A 184 -4.84 2.20 -11.79
C GLY A 184 -5.78 1.16 -11.15
N LEU A 185 -7.09 1.29 -11.33
CA LEU A 185 -8.10 0.29 -10.94
C LEU A 185 -8.07 -0.93 -11.86
N VAL A 186 -7.69 -0.72 -13.11
CA VAL A 186 -7.54 -1.73 -14.15
C VAL A 186 -6.14 -1.66 -14.73
N LEU A 187 -5.56 -2.81 -15.01
CA LEU A 187 -4.28 -2.95 -15.68
C LEU A 187 -4.54 -3.29 -17.16
N SER A 188 -3.91 -2.55 -18.06
CA SER A 188 -3.85 -2.88 -19.47
C SER A 188 -2.56 -3.64 -19.73
N LEU A 189 -2.66 -4.88 -20.16
CA LEU A 189 -1.54 -5.74 -20.49
C LEU A 189 -1.38 -5.79 -22.01
N PRO A 190 -0.14 -5.80 -22.54
CA PRO A 190 0.07 -5.96 -23.96
C PRO A 190 -0.55 -7.28 -24.41
N ALA A 191 -1.27 -7.23 -25.50
CA ALA A 191 -1.73 -8.43 -26.18
C ALA A 191 -0.51 -9.16 -26.74
N GLY A 192 -0.38 -10.45 -26.54
CA GLY A 192 0.66 -11.25 -27.16
C GLY A 192 0.67 -11.07 -28.70
N GLU A 193 0.35 -12.11 -29.44
CA GLU A 193 0.19 -12.02 -30.90
C GLU A 193 -1.17 -11.41 -31.34
N SER A 194 -2.10 -11.17 -30.43
CA SER A 194 -3.39 -10.53 -30.70
C SER A 194 -3.30 -9.01 -30.65
N SER A 195 -4.03 -8.30 -31.49
CA SER A 195 -3.97 -6.85 -31.62
C SER A 195 -4.65 -6.05 -30.49
N GLU A 196 -5.44 -6.70 -29.64
CA GLU A 196 -6.20 -6.00 -28.58
C GLU A 196 -5.60 -6.20 -27.18
N PRO A 197 -5.53 -5.13 -26.34
CA PRO A 197 -4.99 -5.23 -24.98
C PRO A 197 -5.88 -6.10 -24.08
N VAL A 198 -5.25 -6.87 -23.22
CA VAL A 198 -5.93 -7.66 -22.17
C VAL A 198 -6.06 -6.80 -20.91
N TYR A 199 -7.29 -6.67 -20.41
CA TYR A 199 -7.56 -5.91 -19.18
C TYR A 199 -7.71 -6.84 -17.98
N ARG A 200 -7.11 -6.46 -16.85
CA ARG A 200 -7.23 -7.14 -15.56
C ARG A 200 -7.46 -6.14 -14.45
N GLU A 201 -8.25 -6.52 -13.44
CA GLU A 201 -8.42 -5.67 -12.26
C GLU A 201 -7.14 -5.62 -11.43
N PHE A 202 -6.86 -4.44 -10.87
CA PHE A 202 -5.69 -4.23 -10.01
C PHE A 202 -5.87 -4.92 -8.64
N PHE A 203 -7.05 -4.80 -8.06
CA PHE A 203 -7.40 -5.47 -6.83
C PHE A 203 -8.05 -6.82 -7.13
N VAL A 204 -7.48 -7.89 -6.60
CA VAL A 204 -8.00 -9.25 -6.74
C VAL A 204 -7.97 -9.90 -5.36
N ASP A 205 -9.13 -10.39 -4.91
CA ASP A 205 -9.31 -11.04 -3.61
C ASP A 205 -8.77 -10.19 -2.47
N ARG A 206 -9.33 -8.95 -2.36
CA ARG A 206 -8.92 -7.96 -1.37
C ARG A 206 -10.09 -7.24 -0.75
N LEU A 207 -10.02 -7.03 0.55
CA LEU A 207 -10.85 -6.03 1.22
C LEU A 207 -10.37 -4.63 0.85
N ILE A 208 -11.29 -3.78 0.44
CA ILE A 208 -11.03 -2.42 0.00
C ILE A 208 -11.40 -1.46 1.11
N VAL A 209 -10.43 -0.65 1.51
CA VAL A 209 -10.61 0.44 2.47
C VAL A 209 -10.42 1.74 1.69
N PRO A 210 -11.47 2.53 1.48
CA PRO A 210 -11.37 3.81 0.79
C PRO A 210 -10.93 4.92 1.75
N GLU A 211 -10.28 5.94 1.21
CA GLU A 211 -10.24 7.25 1.83
C GLU A 211 -11.41 8.08 1.31
N LEU A 212 -12.19 8.63 2.22
CA LEU A 212 -13.38 9.41 1.91
C LEU A 212 -13.15 10.91 2.18
N ARG A 213 -13.74 11.76 1.35
CA ARG A 213 -13.86 13.20 1.58
C ARG A 213 -15.31 13.60 1.31
N GLY A 214 -15.99 14.11 2.33
CA GLY A 214 -17.43 14.38 2.23
C GLY A 214 -18.24 13.15 1.83
N GLY A 215 -17.88 11.95 2.30
CA GLY A 215 -18.51 10.68 1.96
C GLY A 215 -18.18 10.12 0.57
N ARG A 216 -17.34 10.80 -0.23
CA ARG A 216 -16.92 10.36 -1.57
C ARG A 216 -15.53 9.74 -1.52
N PRO A 217 -15.29 8.63 -2.22
CA PRO A 217 -13.96 8.05 -2.29
C PRO A 217 -13.03 8.94 -3.12
N ILE A 218 -11.85 9.19 -2.59
CA ILE A 218 -10.77 9.84 -3.33
C ILE A 218 -9.61 8.88 -3.61
N TRP A 219 -9.51 7.79 -2.88
CA TRP A 219 -8.44 6.80 -2.99
C TRP A 219 -8.87 5.52 -2.30
N CYS A 220 -8.15 4.42 -2.53
CA CYS A 220 -8.35 3.20 -1.76
C CYS A 220 -7.09 2.33 -1.66
N ILE A 221 -7.10 1.50 -0.62
CA ILE A 221 -6.09 0.47 -0.34
C ILE A 221 -6.78 -0.88 -0.15
N GLY A 222 -6.20 -1.93 -0.72
CA GLY A 222 -6.74 -3.28 -0.66
C GLY A 222 -5.88 -4.19 0.21
N ARG A 223 -6.48 -4.81 1.24
CA ARG A 223 -5.84 -5.85 2.06
C ARG A 223 -6.14 -7.23 1.51
N ALA A 224 -5.13 -8.07 1.32
CA ALA A 224 -5.32 -9.47 0.95
C ALA A 224 -6.09 -10.21 2.05
N ILE A 225 -7.08 -11.01 1.66
CA ILE A 225 -7.73 -11.95 2.55
C ILE A 225 -6.86 -13.20 2.59
N GLU A 226 -6.28 -13.49 3.74
CA GLU A 226 -5.51 -14.71 3.96
C GLU A 226 -6.48 -15.89 4.05
N GLU A 227 -6.15 -17.01 3.39
CA GLU A 227 -6.92 -18.23 3.58
C GLU A 227 -6.68 -18.75 5.00
N PRO A 228 -7.75 -19.20 5.73
CA PRO A 228 -7.55 -19.89 6.99
C PRO A 228 -6.68 -21.14 6.73
N ALA A 229 -5.71 -21.39 7.60
CA ALA A 229 -4.74 -22.50 7.50
C ALA A 229 -5.36 -23.92 7.48
N THR A 230 -6.68 -24.02 7.38
CA THR A 230 -7.46 -25.28 7.43
C THR A 230 -8.05 -25.72 6.09
N ALA A 231 -7.65 -25.13 4.96
CA ALA A 231 -8.08 -25.66 3.68
C ALA A 231 -7.37 -27.02 3.43
N SER A 232 -8.13 -28.11 3.61
CA SER A 232 -7.70 -29.48 3.36
C SER A 232 -7.00 -29.63 2.03
N PRO A 233 -5.86 -30.34 1.98
CA PRO A 233 -5.18 -30.62 0.73
C PRO A 233 -5.96 -31.69 -0.05
N SER A 234 -6.79 -31.27 -0.99
CA SER A 234 -7.39 -32.21 -1.96
C SER A 234 -6.50 -32.47 -3.18
N CYS A 235 -5.23 -32.05 -3.14
CA CYS A 235 -4.22 -32.35 -4.16
C CYS A 235 -2.99 -33.02 -3.53
N ALA A 236 -2.35 -33.91 -4.29
CA ALA A 236 -1.18 -34.66 -3.86
C ALA A 236 -0.09 -33.74 -3.28
N PRO A 237 0.49 -34.07 -2.10
CA PRO A 237 1.34 -33.15 -1.32
C PRO A 237 2.57 -32.63 -2.07
N ALA A 238 3.12 -33.39 -3.00
CA ALA A 238 4.32 -33.01 -3.76
C ALA A 238 4.08 -31.86 -4.76
N VAL A 239 2.89 -31.79 -5.38
CA VAL A 239 2.54 -30.73 -6.35
C VAL A 239 2.17 -29.44 -5.65
N ALA A 240 1.48 -29.55 -4.49
CA ALA A 240 1.14 -28.41 -3.63
C ALA A 240 2.39 -27.76 -3.02
N GLU A 241 3.37 -28.57 -2.60
CA GLU A 241 4.63 -28.07 -2.03
C GLU A 241 5.55 -27.40 -3.07
N ALA A 242 5.58 -27.92 -4.30
CA ALA A 242 6.30 -27.29 -5.41
C ALA A 242 5.65 -25.96 -5.84
N ALA A 243 4.31 -25.90 -5.89
CA ALA A 243 3.56 -24.68 -6.18
C ALA A 243 3.70 -23.65 -5.04
N ALA A 244 3.71 -24.07 -3.77
CA ALA A 244 3.93 -23.19 -2.62
C ALA A 244 5.35 -22.61 -2.57
N ARG A 245 6.37 -23.34 -3.03
CA ARG A 245 7.77 -22.85 -3.10
C ARG A 245 7.97 -21.82 -4.21
N THR A 246 7.14 -21.82 -5.24
CA THR A 246 7.20 -20.86 -6.37
C THR A 246 6.18 -19.71 -6.23
N ALA A 247 5.14 -19.89 -5.41
CA ALA A 247 4.16 -18.84 -5.13
C ALA A 247 4.79 -17.79 -4.21
N ARG A 248 5.14 -16.63 -4.76
CA ARG A 248 5.56 -15.49 -3.94
C ARG A 248 4.42 -15.06 -3.03
N PRO A 249 4.72 -14.73 -1.75
CA PRO A 249 3.70 -14.23 -0.84
C PRO A 249 3.05 -12.98 -1.44
N ARG A 250 1.74 -13.00 -1.54
CA ARG A 250 0.96 -11.84 -2.02
C ARG A 250 1.18 -10.69 -1.03
N PRO A 251 1.47 -9.46 -1.50
CA PRO A 251 1.66 -8.35 -0.57
C PRO A 251 0.40 -8.16 0.28
N LYS A 252 0.60 -8.01 1.59
CA LYS A 252 -0.49 -7.79 2.59
C LYS A 252 -1.39 -6.65 2.16
N TYR A 253 -0.81 -5.55 1.68
CA TYR A 253 -1.53 -4.39 1.18
C TYR A 253 -1.13 -4.03 -0.24
N LEU A 254 -2.12 -3.63 -1.05
CA LEU A 254 -1.96 -2.93 -2.32
C LEU A 254 -2.70 -1.60 -2.24
N ALA A 255 -2.10 -0.54 -2.73
CA ALA A 255 -2.69 0.80 -2.73
C ALA A 255 -2.78 1.34 -4.16
N LEU A 256 -3.80 2.12 -4.47
CA LEU A 256 -3.83 2.87 -5.72
C LEU A 256 -2.59 3.74 -5.83
N ARG A 257 -2.08 3.87 -7.05
CA ARG A 257 -0.84 4.57 -7.35
C ARG A 257 -1.01 6.06 -7.18
N GLY A 258 0.07 6.73 -6.80
CA GLY A 258 0.10 8.18 -6.57
C GLY A 258 0.54 8.50 -5.15
N GLU A 259 0.42 9.75 -4.78
CA GLU A 259 0.65 10.20 -3.42
C GLU A 259 -0.45 9.63 -2.52
N LYS A 260 -0.05 8.86 -1.49
CA LYS A 260 -1.02 8.26 -0.58
C LYS A 260 -1.63 9.36 0.29
N PRO A 261 -2.96 9.51 0.31
CA PRO A 261 -3.61 10.41 1.24
C PRO A 261 -3.49 9.89 2.68
N VAL A 262 -3.73 10.76 3.63
CA VAL A 262 -3.90 10.38 5.03
C VAL A 262 -5.30 9.80 5.19
N LEU A 263 -5.38 8.54 5.59
CA LEU A 263 -6.65 7.82 5.74
C LEU A 263 -7.41 8.33 6.96
N GLY A 264 -8.67 8.68 6.78
CA GLY A 264 -9.55 9.14 7.86
C GLY A 264 -9.25 10.54 8.39
N LEU A 265 -8.59 11.40 7.63
CA LEU A 265 -8.21 12.74 8.10
C LEU A 265 -9.42 13.58 8.52
N GLU A 266 -10.59 13.41 7.90
CA GLU A 266 -11.82 14.13 8.28
C GLU A 266 -12.29 13.81 9.71
N HIS A 267 -11.95 12.63 10.25
CA HIS A 267 -12.34 12.24 11.62
C HIS A 267 -11.66 13.10 12.71
N VAL A 268 -10.56 13.76 12.37
CA VAL A 268 -9.73 14.51 13.33
C VAL A 268 -9.79 16.03 13.15
N VAL A 269 -10.38 16.51 12.06
CA VAL A 269 -10.56 17.94 11.83
C VAL A 269 -11.37 18.57 12.97
N GLY A 270 -10.85 19.64 13.59
CA GLY A 270 -11.49 20.34 14.70
C GLY A 270 -11.46 19.58 16.03
N ARG A 271 -10.86 18.39 16.12
CA ARG A 271 -10.77 17.62 17.37
C ARG A 271 -9.57 18.05 18.20
N ARG A 272 -9.77 18.16 19.53
CA ARG A 272 -8.68 18.47 20.47
C ARG A 272 -7.73 17.31 20.74
N THR A 273 -8.19 16.09 20.49
CA THR A 273 -7.40 14.86 20.60
C THR A 273 -7.45 14.14 19.28
N ALA A 274 -6.31 13.61 18.82
CA ALA A 274 -6.21 12.79 17.62
C ALA A 274 -5.37 11.54 17.90
N TYR A 275 -5.66 10.45 17.18
CA TYR A 275 -4.95 9.19 17.26
C TYR A 275 -4.37 8.84 15.90
N LEU A 276 -3.05 8.76 15.81
CA LEU A 276 -2.32 8.36 14.62
C LEU A 276 -2.07 6.86 14.63
N MET A 277 -2.54 6.17 13.61
CA MET A 277 -2.36 4.73 13.39
C MET A 277 -1.36 4.49 12.25
N GLU A 278 -0.74 3.30 12.25
CA GLU A 278 0.15 2.90 11.16
C GLU A 278 -0.65 2.37 9.97
N GLY A 279 -1.62 1.50 10.22
CA GLY A 279 -2.34 0.75 9.21
C GLY A 279 -3.84 0.99 9.14
N PRO A 280 -4.48 0.58 8.01
CA PRO A 280 -5.92 0.74 7.83
C PRO A 280 -6.77 -0.03 8.83
N PHE A 281 -6.34 -1.22 9.27
CA PHE A 281 -7.14 -2.03 10.19
C PHE A 281 -7.06 -1.54 11.62
N ASP A 282 -5.92 -0.99 12.05
CA ASP A 282 -5.81 -0.30 13.34
C ASP A 282 -6.67 0.95 13.37
N TRP A 283 -6.71 1.67 12.24
CA TRP A 283 -7.62 2.79 12.07
C TRP A 283 -9.09 2.37 12.16
N LEU A 284 -9.50 1.28 11.49
CA LEU A 284 -10.87 0.76 11.57
C LEU A 284 -11.24 0.33 13.01
N ALA A 285 -10.31 -0.29 13.73
CA ALA A 285 -10.50 -0.63 15.14
C ALA A 285 -10.70 0.63 16.01
N ALA A 286 -9.88 1.66 15.79
CA ALA A 286 -10.02 2.94 16.47
C ALA A 286 -11.35 3.63 16.14
N VAL A 287 -11.80 3.61 14.88
CA VAL A 287 -13.11 4.12 14.46
C VAL A 287 -14.24 3.35 15.15
N GLY A 288 -14.14 2.00 15.24
CA GLY A 288 -15.10 1.16 15.98
C GLY A 288 -15.16 1.51 17.46
N TRP A 289 -14.08 2.00 18.03
CA TRP A 289 -14.05 2.53 19.40
C TRP A 289 -14.45 4.01 19.49
N GLN A 290 -14.90 4.63 18.40
CA GLN A 290 -15.29 6.03 18.28
C GLN A 290 -14.16 7.01 18.63
N LEU A 291 -12.91 6.62 18.38
CA LEU A 291 -11.76 7.49 18.56
C LEU A 291 -11.59 8.39 17.32
N PRO A 292 -11.23 9.67 17.50
CA PRO A 292 -10.86 10.54 16.38
C PRO A 292 -9.48 10.12 15.86
N ALA A 293 -9.49 9.18 14.91
CA ALA A 293 -8.30 8.51 14.42
C ALA A 293 -8.05 8.75 12.93
N PHE A 294 -6.77 8.70 12.55
CA PHE A 294 -6.30 8.76 11.17
C PHE A 294 -5.10 7.82 11.00
N ALA A 295 -4.82 7.40 9.75
CA ALA A 295 -3.69 6.53 9.45
C ALA A 295 -2.89 7.03 8.25
N ILE A 296 -1.57 6.80 8.29
CA ILE A 296 -0.67 7.24 7.21
C ILE A 296 -0.43 6.18 6.14
N CYS A 297 -0.82 4.94 6.34
CA CYS A 297 -0.66 3.84 5.38
C CYS A 297 0.70 3.81 4.65
N GLY A 298 1.76 4.31 5.30
CA GLY A 298 3.10 4.47 4.75
C GLY A 298 4.08 5.03 5.78
N THR A 299 5.20 5.59 5.29
CA THR A 299 6.28 6.06 6.15
C THR A 299 6.38 7.58 6.26
N HIS A 300 5.55 8.32 5.55
CA HIS A 300 5.61 9.78 5.46
C HIS A 300 4.25 10.42 5.76
N PHE A 301 4.26 11.50 6.55
CA PHE A 301 3.11 12.36 6.76
C PHE A 301 3.31 13.65 5.96
N PRO A 302 2.40 13.98 5.03
CA PRO A 302 2.51 15.20 4.24
C PRO A 302 2.39 16.44 5.13
N SER A 303 3.37 17.35 5.07
CA SER A 303 3.42 18.54 5.92
C SER A 303 2.22 19.48 5.70
N GLU A 304 1.67 19.54 4.50
CA GLU A 304 0.48 20.31 4.14
C GLU A 304 -0.78 19.83 4.89
N ARG A 305 -0.77 18.61 5.43
CA ARG A 305 -1.88 18.06 6.22
C ARG A 305 -1.85 18.44 7.71
N LEU A 306 -0.78 19.06 8.16
CA LEU A 306 -0.68 19.56 9.55
C LEU A 306 -1.81 20.55 9.90
N ALA A 307 -2.29 21.29 8.91
CA ALA A 307 -3.42 22.21 9.09
C ALA A 307 -4.69 21.50 9.60
N ALA A 308 -4.96 20.26 9.18
CA ALA A 308 -6.10 19.49 9.65
C ALA A 308 -6.00 19.13 11.15
N LEU A 309 -4.78 19.13 11.70
CA LEU A 309 -4.49 18.83 13.10
C LEU A 309 -4.23 20.09 13.95
N GLN A 310 -4.54 21.28 13.45
CA GLN A 310 -4.27 22.54 14.18
C GLN A 310 -5.04 22.64 15.50
N ALA A 311 -6.27 22.11 15.56
CA ALA A 311 -7.09 22.10 16.78
C ALA A 311 -6.63 21.03 17.79
N ALA A 312 -5.83 20.05 17.38
CA ALA A 312 -5.39 18.97 18.24
C ALA A 312 -4.33 19.47 19.23
N THR A 313 -4.64 19.42 20.51
CA THR A 313 -3.71 19.73 21.60
C THR A 313 -2.92 18.50 22.03
N VAL A 314 -3.41 17.30 21.72
CA VAL A 314 -2.74 16.02 21.98
C VAL A 314 -2.90 15.10 20.78
N ILE A 315 -1.80 14.49 20.35
CA ILE A 315 -1.75 13.51 19.28
C ILE A 315 -1.11 12.23 19.83
N TYR A 316 -1.90 11.19 19.96
CA TYR A 316 -1.44 9.88 20.38
C TYR A 316 -0.94 9.09 19.16
N GLY A 317 0.32 8.66 19.16
CA GLY A 317 0.84 7.76 18.14
C GLY A 317 0.72 6.31 18.61
N VAL A 318 -0.03 5.51 17.89
CA VAL A 318 -0.26 4.10 18.17
C VAL A 318 0.38 3.28 17.07
N PHE A 319 1.51 2.68 17.39
CA PHE A 319 2.32 1.91 16.45
C PHE A 319 2.56 0.50 16.99
N ASP A 320 2.86 -0.41 16.06
CA ASP A 320 3.20 -1.77 16.42
C ASP A 320 4.40 -1.81 17.38
N PRO A 321 4.44 -2.78 18.30
CA PRO A 321 5.51 -2.85 19.31
C PRO A 321 6.87 -3.27 18.76
N ASP A 322 6.97 -3.49 17.46
CA ASP A 322 8.19 -3.89 16.78
C ASP A 322 9.16 -2.71 16.54
N ARG A 323 10.33 -3.03 15.98
CA ARG A 323 11.37 -2.02 15.68
C ARG A 323 10.90 -0.99 14.64
N ALA A 324 10.06 -1.38 13.70
CA ALA A 324 9.55 -0.48 12.66
C ALA A 324 8.59 0.56 13.25
N GLY A 325 7.66 0.13 14.10
CA GLY A 325 6.74 1.02 14.81
C GLY A 325 7.46 1.95 15.80
N GLN A 326 8.50 1.47 16.50
CA GLN A 326 9.34 2.34 17.34
C GLN A 326 10.04 3.43 16.51
N SER A 327 10.64 3.08 15.38
CA SER A 327 11.27 4.04 14.46
C SER A 327 10.25 5.02 13.86
N ALA A 328 9.02 4.58 13.64
CA ALA A 328 7.93 5.45 13.22
C ALA A 328 7.57 6.46 14.32
N ALA A 329 7.39 6.01 15.56
CA ALA A 329 7.09 6.88 16.70
C ALA A 329 8.16 7.98 16.89
N GLU A 330 9.45 7.63 16.80
CA GLU A 330 10.57 8.58 16.88
C GLU A 330 10.57 9.59 15.73
N ARG A 331 10.21 9.16 14.53
CA ARG A 331 10.14 10.02 13.32
C ARG A 331 9.06 11.09 13.42
N PHE A 332 7.91 10.76 14.03
CA PHE A 332 6.79 11.69 14.17
C PHE A 332 6.92 12.62 15.37
N ALA A 333 7.75 12.31 16.35
CA ALA A 333 7.97 13.15 17.51
C ALA A 333 8.39 14.59 17.16
N PRO A 334 9.37 14.86 16.28
CA PRO A 334 9.72 16.23 15.89
C PRO A 334 8.60 16.96 15.15
N LEU A 335 7.78 16.25 14.39
CA LEU A 335 6.69 16.83 13.60
C LEU A 335 5.57 17.39 14.47
N PHE A 336 5.23 16.69 15.55
CA PHE A 336 4.11 17.06 16.43
C PHE A 336 4.57 17.75 17.72
N GLY A 337 5.87 17.71 18.04
CA GLY A 337 6.47 18.39 19.17
C GLY A 337 5.81 18.07 20.51
N SER A 338 5.52 19.08 21.34
CA SER A 338 4.93 18.91 22.67
C SER A 338 3.53 18.28 22.69
N ARG A 339 2.86 18.20 21.54
CA ARG A 339 1.56 17.52 21.41
C ARG A 339 1.67 16.02 21.28
N TRP A 340 2.86 15.47 20.98
CA TRP A 340 3.10 14.07 20.72
C TRP A 340 3.06 13.20 21.96
N ARG A 341 2.34 12.09 21.90
CA ARG A 341 2.23 11.09 22.98
C ARG A 341 2.28 9.69 22.36
N PRO A 342 3.44 9.05 22.28
CA PRO A 342 3.52 7.67 21.81
C PRO A 342 2.86 6.71 22.80
N ILE A 343 2.03 5.83 22.29
CA ILE A 343 1.45 4.71 23.01
C ILE A 343 2.20 3.44 22.60
N ARG A 344 2.77 2.75 23.57
CA ARG A 344 3.39 1.44 23.34
C ARG A 344 2.36 0.35 23.59
N LEU A 345 2.02 -0.38 22.56
CA LEU A 345 1.16 -1.56 22.66
C LEU A 345 1.93 -2.71 23.33
N PRO A 346 1.24 -3.71 23.92
CA PRO A 346 1.88 -4.92 24.44
C PRO A 346 2.64 -5.67 23.34
N ASN A 347 3.69 -6.42 23.73
CA ASN A 347 4.47 -7.17 22.76
C ASN A 347 3.59 -8.13 21.94
N ASN A 348 3.81 -8.14 20.63
CA ASN A 348 3.12 -8.96 19.64
C ASN A 348 1.61 -8.72 19.50
N VAL A 349 1.08 -7.57 19.91
CA VAL A 349 -0.34 -7.25 19.78
C VAL A 349 -0.48 -5.88 19.10
N ASP A 350 -1.12 -5.84 17.93
CA ASP A 350 -1.52 -4.59 17.27
C ASP A 350 -2.89 -4.10 17.78
N LEU A 351 -3.31 -2.89 17.39
CA LEU A 351 -4.59 -2.34 17.86
C LEU A 351 -5.78 -3.15 17.35
N ALA A 352 -5.71 -3.64 16.12
CA ALA A 352 -6.76 -4.48 15.55
C ALA A 352 -6.89 -5.80 16.32
N GLU A 353 -5.79 -6.38 16.80
CA GLU A 353 -5.82 -7.56 17.65
C GLU A 353 -6.41 -7.25 19.03
N LEU A 354 -6.09 -6.11 19.65
CA LEU A 354 -6.77 -5.68 20.88
C LEU A 354 -8.27 -5.56 20.68
N ALA A 355 -8.72 -5.07 19.51
CA ALA A 355 -10.14 -4.97 19.22
C ALA A 355 -10.85 -6.33 19.20
N THR A 356 -10.15 -7.41 18.79
CA THR A 356 -10.73 -8.76 18.82
C THR A 356 -10.98 -9.29 20.25
N MET A 357 -10.34 -8.71 21.25
CA MET A 357 -10.56 -9.06 22.66
C MET A 357 -11.85 -8.43 23.24
N GLY A 358 -12.54 -7.56 22.48
CA GLY A 358 -13.75 -6.86 22.94
C GLY A 358 -13.46 -5.82 24.04
N GLU A 359 -14.34 -5.72 25.04
CA GLU A 359 -14.19 -4.75 26.15
C GLU A 359 -12.85 -4.90 26.92
N PRO A 360 -12.34 -6.10 27.24
CA PRO A 360 -11.01 -6.22 27.88
C PRO A 360 -9.88 -5.55 27.07
N GLY A 361 -9.87 -5.70 25.76
CA GLY A 361 -8.89 -5.05 24.89
C GLY A 361 -9.05 -3.53 24.89
N ARG A 362 -10.29 -3.04 24.85
CA ARG A 362 -10.62 -1.62 24.92
C ARG A 362 -10.18 -0.99 26.26
N ASP A 363 -10.41 -1.68 27.38
CA ASP A 363 -9.98 -1.22 28.71
C ASP A 363 -8.46 -1.21 28.85
N MET A 364 -7.79 -2.22 28.29
CA MET A 364 -6.33 -2.22 28.20
C MET A 364 -5.83 -1.00 27.43
N PHE A 365 -6.40 -0.70 26.28
CA PHE A 365 -6.03 0.48 25.49
C PHE A 365 -6.30 1.78 26.26
N ARG A 366 -7.45 1.93 26.92
CA ARG A 366 -7.75 3.09 27.79
C ARG A 366 -6.70 3.29 28.88
N SER A 367 -6.24 2.21 29.49
CA SER A 367 -5.17 2.24 30.50
C SER A 367 -3.84 2.72 29.91
N LEU A 368 -3.49 2.30 28.66
CA LEU A 368 -2.29 2.77 27.95
C LEU A 368 -2.37 4.27 27.66
N VAL A 369 -3.51 4.76 27.18
CA VAL A 369 -3.76 6.19 26.96
C VAL A 369 -3.61 6.99 28.27
N GLY A 370 -4.16 6.47 29.37
CA GLY A 370 -4.05 7.07 30.69
C GLY A 370 -2.59 7.22 31.13
N ARG A 371 -1.76 6.19 30.93
CA ARG A 371 -0.32 6.23 31.23
C ARG A 371 0.42 7.25 30.37
N ALA A 372 0.18 7.26 29.06
CA ALA A 372 0.81 8.20 28.15
C ALA A 372 0.45 9.66 28.49
N ARG A 373 -0.77 9.90 28.99
CA ARG A 373 -1.21 11.21 29.49
C ARG A 373 -0.49 11.64 30.78
N ALA A 374 -0.32 10.70 31.73
CA ALA A 374 0.32 11.00 33.02
C ALA A 374 1.81 11.31 32.88
N MET A 375 2.53 10.59 32.01
CA MET A 375 3.97 10.86 31.74
C MET A 375 4.21 12.28 31.26
N ALA A 376 3.38 12.79 30.38
CA ALA A 376 3.50 14.17 29.87
C ALA A 376 3.28 15.25 30.93
N TRP A 377 2.53 14.95 31.97
CA TRP A 377 2.29 15.88 33.06
C TRP A 377 3.49 15.99 34.01
N GLN A 378 4.32 14.95 34.09
CA GLN A 378 5.57 14.95 34.84
C GLN A 378 6.66 15.75 34.11
N ASP A 379 6.77 15.57 32.77
CA ASP A 379 7.77 16.29 31.96
C ASP A 379 7.48 17.81 31.82
N SER A 380 6.27 18.25 32.07
CA SER A 380 5.90 19.69 32.02
C SER A 380 6.16 20.46 33.32
N ARG A 381 6.71 19.82 34.33
CA ARG A 381 7.01 20.43 35.65
C ARG A 381 8.50 20.76 35.87
N PHE A 382 9.34 20.59 34.81
CA PHE A 382 10.76 20.95 34.86
C PHE A 382 11.05 22.02 33.74
#